data_449fb585150d0ab53a495a665eecb7ed
#
_entry.id   449fb585150d0ab53a495a665eecb7ed
#
_cell.length_a   1.000
_cell.length_b   1.000
_cell.length_c   1.000
_cell.angle_alpha   90.00
_cell.angle_beta   90.00
_cell.angle_gamma   90.00
#
_symmetry.space_group_name_H-M   'P 1'
#
loop_
_entity.id
_entity.type
_entity.pdbx_description
1 polymer ?
#
loop_
_entity_poly.entity_id
_entity_poly.type
_entity_poly.pdbx_seq_one_letter_code
_entity_poly.pdbx_strand_id
1 'polypeptide(L)'
;MDGVLPICIGNATKVVQFLVASGKEYQGSITLGFATTTEDLDGEEIARQAVTEPFTSDQVDAALAQMTGAITQIPPMFSAVKVNGRRLYDYARSGETVERPERHITISSFKQRQASTYDSATQTQTIYFTVACSKGTYVRTLAVDVGKVLGVPAVMSDLTRLKSGGFTLDETVTFEEIAAHVDTTLSDPQSRSFRDTGPKCGWRFTDLYWECD
;
A
#
# COMPACT_ATOMS: atom_id res chain seq x y z
N MET A 1 6.90 3.41 -1.83
CA MET A 1 5.40 3.54 -1.86
C MET A 1 5.05 5.00 -1.67
N ASP A 2 4.14 5.51 -2.47
CA ASP A 2 3.63 6.89 -2.42
C ASP A 2 2.09 6.92 -2.40
N GLY A 3 1.49 8.12 -2.60
CA GLY A 3 0.05 8.30 -2.73
C GLY A 3 -0.65 8.84 -1.48
N VAL A 4 -1.93 8.58 -1.38
CA VAL A 4 -2.84 9.19 -0.38
C VAL A 4 -2.44 8.81 1.03
N LEU A 5 -2.15 9.81 1.85
CA LEU A 5 -1.85 9.66 3.26
C LEU A 5 -2.70 10.65 4.08
N PRO A 6 -3.83 10.22 4.69
CA PRO A 6 -4.61 11.08 5.57
C PRO A 6 -3.84 11.38 6.85
N ILE A 7 -3.67 12.65 7.19
CA ILE A 7 -2.97 13.11 8.39
C ILE A 7 -3.95 13.86 9.28
N CYS A 8 -4.07 13.50 10.55
CA CYS A 8 -5.02 14.10 11.49
C CYS A 8 -4.29 14.90 12.56
N ILE A 9 -4.65 16.19 12.70
CA ILE A 9 -4.03 17.11 13.67
C ILE A 9 -5.05 17.54 14.73
N GLY A 10 -4.59 17.75 15.95
CA GLY A 10 -5.41 18.28 17.03
C GLY A 10 -6.63 17.41 17.32
N ASN A 11 -7.83 17.96 17.33
CA ASN A 11 -9.07 17.23 17.60
C ASN A 11 -9.42 16.19 16.52
N ALA A 12 -8.91 16.34 15.28
CA ALA A 12 -9.14 15.39 14.20
C ALA A 12 -8.47 14.02 14.46
N THR A 13 -7.49 13.94 15.36
CA THR A 13 -6.90 12.66 15.78
C THR A 13 -7.93 11.65 16.32
N LYS A 14 -9.08 12.13 16.84
CA LYS A 14 -10.16 11.29 17.34
C LYS A 14 -10.85 10.46 16.25
N VAL A 15 -10.77 10.87 14.97
CA VAL A 15 -11.39 10.17 13.85
C VAL A 15 -10.45 9.17 13.17
N VAL A 16 -9.17 9.11 13.53
CA VAL A 16 -8.15 8.21 12.93
C VAL A 16 -8.62 6.77 12.87
N GLN A 17 -9.24 6.27 13.96
CA GLN A 17 -9.73 4.88 14.01
C GLN A 17 -10.73 4.55 12.89
N PHE A 18 -11.55 5.51 12.46
CA PHE A 18 -12.52 5.33 11.37
C PHE A 18 -11.83 5.36 10.01
N LEU A 19 -10.85 6.27 9.82
CA LEU A 19 -10.04 6.35 8.60
C LEU A 19 -9.22 5.08 8.39
N VAL A 20 -8.59 4.57 9.45
CA VAL A 20 -7.85 3.31 9.42
C VAL A 20 -8.75 2.11 9.10
N ALA A 21 -10.00 2.12 9.60
CA ALA A 21 -10.95 1.03 9.37
C ALA A 21 -11.47 0.96 7.92
N SER A 22 -11.38 2.05 7.15
CA SER A 22 -11.85 2.10 5.77
C SER A 22 -11.05 1.19 4.82
N GLY A 23 -11.66 0.82 3.68
CA GLY A 23 -10.97 0.18 2.57
C GLY A 23 -9.91 1.09 1.94
N LYS A 24 -9.00 0.48 1.21
CA LYS A 24 -7.93 1.16 0.50
C LYS A 24 -7.90 0.71 -0.96
N GLU A 25 -7.48 1.61 -1.84
CA GLU A 25 -7.23 1.29 -3.24
C GLU A 25 -5.79 1.61 -3.58
N TYR A 26 -5.17 0.71 -4.32
CA TYR A 26 -3.79 0.84 -4.78
C TYR A 26 -3.70 0.56 -6.27
N GLN A 27 -2.73 1.19 -6.91
CA GLN A 27 -2.17 0.75 -8.17
C GLN A 27 -0.71 0.41 -7.98
N GLY A 28 -0.18 -0.46 -8.83
CA GLY A 28 1.22 -0.83 -8.74
C GLY A 28 1.62 -1.83 -9.80
N SER A 29 2.78 -2.43 -9.60
CA SER A 29 3.30 -3.47 -10.47
C SER A 29 3.87 -4.65 -9.69
N ILE A 30 3.78 -5.82 -10.30
CA ILE A 30 4.36 -7.09 -9.84
C ILE A 30 5.36 -7.53 -10.90
N THR A 31 6.60 -7.76 -10.52
CA THR A 31 7.60 -8.34 -11.41
C THR A 31 7.76 -9.82 -11.10
N LEU A 32 7.50 -10.66 -12.11
CA LEU A 32 7.68 -12.10 -12.08
C LEU A 32 9.10 -12.46 -12.50
N GLY A 33 9.67 -13.51 -11.91
CA GLY A 33 10.98 -14.06 -12.27
C GLY A 33 12.00 -14.03 -11.14
N PHE A 34 11.76 -13.29 -10.07
CA PHE A 34 12.60 -13.28 -8.87
C PHE A 34 11.81 -12.92 -7.61
N ALA A 35 12.38 -13.20 -6.45
CA ALA A 35 11.83 -12.82 -5.14
C ALA A 35 12.93 -12.20 -4.27
N THR A 36 12.52 -11.34 -3.33
CA THR A 36 13.40 -10.66 -2.40
C THR A 36 13.00 -10.92 -0.94
N THR A 37 13.90 -10.64 -0.03
CA THR A 37 13.69 -10.81 1.42
C THR A 37 12.55 -9.96 1.96
N THR A 38 12.28 -8.79 1.37
CA THR A 38 11.25 -7.83 1.81
C THR A 38 9.94 -7.90 1.02
N GLU A 39 9.88 -8.78 -0.01
CA GLU A 39 8.75 -8.91 -0.94
C GLU A 39 8.55 -7.66 -1.84
N ASP A 40 9.51 -6.70 -1.84
CA ASP A 40 9.61 -5.52 -2.68
C ASP A 40 11.06 -5.34 -3.19
N LEU A 41 11.34 -4.28 -3.96
CA LEU A 41 12.66 -4.07 -4.56
C LEU A 41 13.76 -3.62 -3.58
N ASP A 42 13.42 -3.29 -2.34
CA ASP A 42 14.39 -2.84 -1.33
C ASP A 42 15.17 -4.01 -0.69
N GLY A 43 14.68 -5.27 -0.84
CA GLY A 43 15.28 -6.46 -0.28
C GLY A 43 16.33 -7.10 -1.18
N GLU A 44 17.18 -7.94 -0.56
CA GLU A 44 18.11 -8.80 -1.30
C GLU A 44 17.38 -9.90 -2.05
N GLU A 45 17.83 -10.23 -3.26
CA GLU A 45 17.28 -11.32 -4.06
C GLU A 45 17.55 -12.67 -3.38
N ILE A 46 16.52 -13.47 -3.15
CA ILE A 46 16.59 -14.78 -2.50
C ILE A 46 16.20 -15.95 -3.40
N ALA A 47 15.56 -15.68 -4.52
CA ALA A 47 15.18 -16.70 -5.49
C ALA A 47 15.05 -16.07 -6.89
N ARG A 48 15.45 -16.83 -7.91
CA ARG A 48 15.27 -16.47 -9.32
C ARG A 48 14.82 -17.67 -10.13
N GLN A 49 13.82 -17.45 -10.96
CA GLN A 49 13.35 -18.41 -11.95
C GLN A 49 12.89 -17.64 -13.17
N ALA A 50 13.61 -17.78 -14.27
CA ALA A 50 13.33 -17.07 -15.52
C ALA A 50 11.90 -17.35 -16.02
N VAL A 51 11.22 -16.32 -16.47
CA VAL A 51 9.97 -16.44 -17.23
C VAL A 51 10.38 -16.67 -18.68
N THR A 52 10.43 -17.95 -19.09
CA THR A 52 10.88 -18.33 -20.45
C THR A 52 9.83 -18.03 -21.50
N GLU A 53 8.56 -18.14 -21.14
CA GLU A 53 7.41 -17.78 -21.98
C GLU A 53 6.53 -16.80 -21.21
N PRO A 54 6.25 -15.60 -21.77
CA PRO A 54 5.40 -14.62 -21.10
C PRO A 54 3.99 -15.17 -20.86
N PHE A 55 3.47 -14.98 -19.66
CA PHE A 55 2.08 -15.28 -19.35
C PHE A 55 1.14 -14.39 -20.15
N THR A 56 0.09 -14.96 -20.69
CA THR A 56 -0.96 -14.21 -21.39
C THR A 56 -1.79 -13.37 -20.43
N SER A 57 -2.51 -12.37 -20.94
CA SER A 57 -3.42 -11.57 -20.10
C SER A 57 -4.47 -12.44 -19.41
N ASP A 58 -5.00 -13.46 -20.09
CA ASP A 58 -5.99 -14.37 -19.50
C ASP A 58 -5.43 -15.18 -18.34
N GLN A 59 -4.17 -15.63 -18.41
CA GLN A 59 -3.49 -16.34 -17.32
C GLN A 59 -3.27 -15.42 -16.13
N VAL A 60 -2.86 -14.18 -16.40
CA VAL A 60 -2.69 -13.15 -15.35
C VAL A 60 -4.02 -12.81 -14.71
N ASP A 61 -5.07 -12.55 -15.49
CA ASP A 61 -6.41 -12.25 -14.98
C ASP A 61 -6.97 -13.40 -14.13
N ALA A 62 -6.76 -14.64 -14.56
CA ALA A 62 -7.16 -15.82 -13.79
C ALA A 62 -6.41 -15.92 -12.45
N ALA A 63 -5.12 -15.56 -12.40
CA ALA A 63 -4.33 -15.53 -11.17
C ALA A 63 -4.81 -14.43 -10.22
N LEU A 64 -5.05 -13.20 -10.72
CA LEU A 64 -5.59 -12.09 -9.94
C LEU A 64 -7.00 -12.39 -9.40
N ALA A 65 -7.83 -13.05 -10.20
CA ALA A 65 -9.17 -13.44 -9.79
C ALA A 65 -9.18 -14.42 -8.60
N GLN A 66 -8.19 -15.33 -8.52
CA GLN A 66 -8.04 -16.26 -7.38
C GLN A 66 -7.71 -15.53 -6.08
N MET A 67 -7.12 -14.34 -6.14
CA MET A 67 -6.81 -13.50 -4.98
C MET A 67 -7.98 -12.56 -4.60
N THR A 68 -9.11 -12.64 -5.30
CA THR A 68 -10.28 -11.79 -5.02
C THR A 68 -11.25 -12.48 -4.05
N GLY A 69 -11.88 -11.71 -3.17
CA GLY A 69 -12.79 -12.23 -2.14
C GLY A 69 -12.17 -12.26 -0.76
N ALA A 70 -12.71 -13.11 0.11
CA ALA A 70 -12.17 -13.32 1.45
C ALA A 70 -11.00 -14.30 1.38
N ILE A 71 -9.82 -13.86 1.77
CA ILE A 71 -8.60 -14.68 1.75
C ILE A 71 -7.88 -14.60 3.09
N THR A 72 -7.05 -15.60 3.37
CA THR A 72 -6.14 -15.61 4.51
C THR A 72 -4.75 -15.23 4.04
N GLN A 73 -4.14 -14.26 4.72
CA GLN A 73 -2.81 -13.76 4.41
C GLN A 73 -1.89 -13.89 5.63
N ILE A 74 -0.65 -14.31 5.43
CA ILE A 74 0.40 -14.30 6.44
C ILE A 74 1.23 -13.03 6.21
N PRO A 75 1.30 -12.09 7.17
CA PRO A 75 2.07 -10.86 7.04
C PRO A 75 3.55 -11.13 6.71
N PRO A 76 4.22 -10.25 5.94
CA PRO A 76 5.64 -10.41 5.68
C PRO A 76 6.46 -10.22 6.96
N MET A 77 7.66 -10.83 7.03
CA MET A 77 8.56 -10.66 8.17
C MET A 77 8.95 -9.19 8.38
N PHE A 78 9.13 -8.43 7.31
CA PHE A 78 9.39 -6.99 7.36
C PHE A 78 8.08 -6.22 7.47
N SER A 79 7.41 -6.34 8.62
CA SER A 79 6.17 -5.63 8.95
C SER A 79 6.11 -5.18 10.40
N ALA A 80 5.25 -4.20 10.69
CA ALA A 80 5.04 -3.66 12.04
C ALA A 80 4.11 -4.53 12.92
N VAL A 81 3.68 -5.70 12.44
CA VAL A 81 2.87 -6.64 13.23
C VAL A 81 3.63 -7.09 14.46
N LYS A 82 2.99 -7.01 15.61
CA LYS A 82 3.58 -7.45 16.88
C LYS A 82 3.24 -8.90 17.17
N VAL A 83 4.27 -9.67 17.55
CA VAL A 83 4.16 -11.04 18.08
C VAL A 83 4.99 -11.07 19.36
N ASN A 84 4.42 -11.55 20.46
CA ASN A 84 5.06 -11.57 21.79
C ASN A 84 5.64 -10.19 22.21
N GLY A 85 4.95 -9.10 21.84
CA GLY A 85 5.35 -7.73 22.20
C GLY A 85 6.42 -7.08 21.29
N ARG A 86 7.10 -7.85 20.43
CA ARG A 86 8.09 -7.36 19.44
C ARG A 86 7.46 -7.30 18.05
N ARG A 87 7.90 -6.36 17.21
CA ARG A 87 7.47 -6.26 15.80
C ARG A 87 8.17 -7.33 14.94
N LEU A 88 7.50 -7.84 13.90
CA LEU A 88 8.07 -8.87 13.02
C LEU A 88 9.39 -8.43 12.39
N TYR A 89 9.52 -7.16 11.99
CA TYR A 89 10.77 -6.65 11.41
C TYR A 89 11.95 -6.69 12.40
N ASP A 90 11.72 -6.62 13.72
CA ASP A 90 12.77 -6.74 14.73
C ASP A 90 13.30 -8.18 14.80
N TYR A 91 12.42 -9.18 14.65
CA TYR A 91 12.82 -10.59 14.49
C TYR A 91 13.61 -10.81 13.20
N ALA A 92 13.13 -10.23 12.08
CA ALA A 92 13.83 -10.34 10.80
C ALA A 92 15.25 -9.79 10.87
N ARG A 93 15.46 -8.62 11.50
CA ARG A 93 16.79 -7.99 11.66
C ARG A 93 17.72 -8.77 12.58
N SER A 94 17.20 -9.45 13.58
CA SER A 94 18.00 -10.29 14.48
C SER A 94 18.23 -11.71 13.96
N GLY A 95 17.68 -12.05 12.77
CA GLY A 95 17.78 -13.40 12.20
C GLY A 95 16.97 -14.45 12.94
N GLU A 96 16.04 -14.02 13.80
CA GLU A 96 15.19 -14.90 14.57
C GLU A 96 13.93 -15.28 13.79
N THR A 97 13.52 -16.54 13.87
CA THR A 97 12.25 -17.01 13.31
C THR A 97 11.15 -16.92 14.36
N VAL A 98 9.96 -16.52 13.94
CA VAL A 98 8.76 -16.48 14.78
C VAL A 98 7.55 -16.89 13.95
N GLU A 99 6.60 -17.58 14.57
CA GLU A 99 5.33 -17.91 13.93
C GLU A 99 4.53 -16.63 13.67
N ARG A 100 4.18 -16.42 12.41
CA ARG A 100 3.44 -15.23 11.97
C ARG A 100 1.93 -15.48 12.06
N PRO A 101 1.15 -14.56 12.64
CA PRO A 101 -0.29 -14.73 12.75
C PRO A 101 -0.96 -14.65 11.39
N GLU A 102 -1.92 -15.52 11.14
CA GLU A 102 -2.79 -15.40 9.98
C GLU A 102 -3.74 -14.21 10.11
N ARG A 103 -4.06 -13.57 9.00
CA ARG A 103 -5.02 -12.47 8.91
C ARG A 103 -6.07 -12.74 7.85
N HIS A 104 -7.32 -12.60 8.22
CA HIS A 104 -8.41 -12.63 7.28
C HIS A 104 -8.61 -11.24 6.69
N ILE A 105 -8.50 -11.13 5.39
CA ILE A 105 -8.65 -9.90 4.63
C ILE A 105 -9.65 -10.11 3.50
N THR A 106 -10.14 -9.00 2.95
CA THR A 106 -11.05 -9.04 1.81
C THR A 106 -10.47 -8.20 0.69
N ILE A 107 -10.33 -8.80 -0.48
CA ILE A 107 -9.97 -8.14 -1.72
C ILE A 107 -11.26 -7.97 -2.53
N SER A 108 -11.77 -6.74 -2.60
CA SER A 108 -13.02 -6.44 -3.31
C SER A 108 -12.84 -6.37 -4.84
N SER A 109 -11.63 -6.06 -5.30
CA SER A 109 -11.27 -6.05 -6.71
C SER A 109 -9.76 -6.20 -6.86
N PHE A 110 -9.30 -7.02 -7.80
CA PHE A 110 -7.90 -7.13 -8.20
C PHE A 110 -7.85 -7.38 -9.70
N LYS A 111 -7.35 -6.41 -10.48
CA LYS A 111 -7.45 -6.43 -11.95
C LYS A 111 -6.18 -5.89 -12.59
N GLN A 112 -5.87 -6.38 -13.79
CA GLN A 112 -4.89 -5.72 -14.64
C GLN A 112 -5.38 -4.31 -15.01
N ARG A 113 -4.46 -3.33 -14.97
CA ARG A 113 -4.70 -1.95 -15.38
C ARG A 113 -4.31 -1.72 -16.85
N GLN A 114 -3.32 -2.46 -17.32
CA GLN A 114 -2.81 -2.42 -18.69
C GLN A 114 -2.10 -3.75 -19.02
N ALA A 115 -1.79 -3.97 -20.28
CA ALA A 115 -1.03 -5.13 -20.73
C ALA A 115 0.31 -5.24 -19.98
N SER A 116 0.69 -6.46 -19.60
CA SER A 116 1.98 -6.74 -18.99
C SER A 116 3.12 -6.52 -19.99
N THR A 117 4.30 -6.18 -19.47
CA THR A 117 5.52 -6.03 -20.27
C THR A 117 6.48 -7.17 -19.97
N TYR A 118 7.17 -7.67 -21.01
CA TYR A 118 8.17 -8.70 -20.88
C TYR A 118 9.55 -8.16 -21.26
N ASP A 119 10.53 -8.40 -20.41
CA ASP A 119 11.93 -8.09 -20.65
C ASP A 119 12.69 -9.39 -20.96
N SER A 120 13.09 -9.54 -22.21
CA SER A 120 13.84 -10.71 -22.67
C SER A 120 15.28 -10.76 -22.18
N ALA A 121 15.87 -9.62 -21.80
CA ALA A 121 17.23 -9.57 -21.28
C ALA A 121 17.33 -10.13 -19.86
N THR A 122 16.37 -9.79 -19.01
CA THR A 122 16.28 -10.29 -17.63
C THR A 122 15.39 -11.50 -17.48
N GLN A 123 14.66 -11.86 -18.52
CA GLN A 123 13.62 -12.90 -18.54
C GLN A 123 12.60 -12.73 -17.40
N THR A 124 12.12 -11.49 -17.24
CA THR A 124 11.10 -11.12 -16.27
C THR A 124 9.87 -10.56 -16.95
N GLN A 125 8.71 -10.69 -16.30
CA GLN A 125 7.46 -10.08 -16.78
C GLN A 125 6.88 -9.18 -15.71
N THR A 126 6.51 -7.95 -16.07
CA THR A 126 5.89 -6.99 -15.18
C THR A 126 4.40 -6.88 -15.45
N ILE A 127 3.59 -7.17 -14.44
CA ILE A 127 2.14 -7.04 -14.42
C ILE A 127 1.77 -5.72 -13.76
N TYR A 128 0.92 -4.93 -14.39
CA TYR A 128 0.39 -3.68 -13.83
C TYR A 128 -1.02 -3.90 -13.34
N PHE A 129 -1.30 -3.50 -12.10
CA PHE A 129 -2.58 -3.81 -11.45
C PHE A 129 -3.23 -2.62 -10.76
N THR A 130 -4.53 -2.76 -10.48
CA THR A 130 -5.25 -2.03 -9.45
C THR A 130 -5.87 -3.02 -8.47
N VAL A 131 -5.84 -2.70 -7.17
CA VAL A 131 -6.41 -3.51 -6.12
C VAL A 131 -7.20 -2.67 -5.13
N ALA A 132 -8.43 -3.11 -4.80
CA ALA A 132 -9.24 -2.55 -3.73
C ALA A 132 -9.37 -3.60 -2.61
N CYS A 133 -9.01 -3.24 -1.39
CA CYS A 133 -8.88 -4.19 -0.30
C CYS A 133 -9.27 -3.62 1.06
N SER A 134 -9.52 -4.51 2.02
CA SER A 134 -9.76 -4.17 3.41
C SER A 134 -8.49 -3.68 4.12
N LYS A 135 -8.66 -3.08 5.30
CA LYS A 135 -7.53 -2.73 6.17
C LYS A 135 -6.69 -3.96 6.52
N GLY A 136 -5.40 -3.75 6.72
CA GLY A 136 -4.46 -4.79 7.13
C GLY A 136 -3.98 -5.70 6.01
N THR A 137 -4.34 -5.42 4.77
CA THR A 137 -3.84 -6.13 3.58
C THR A 137 -2.41 -5.71 3.27
N TYR A 138 -1.52 -6.69 3.09
CA TYR A 138 -0.16 -6.48 2.60
C TYR A 138 -0.12 -6.71 1.09
N VAL A 139 -0.01 -5.63 0.31
CA VAL A 139 0.03 -5.71 -1.16
C VAL A 139 1.29 -6.41 -1.64
N ARG A 140 2.41 -6.30 -0.91
CA ARG A 140 3.64 -7.04 -1.18
C ARG A 140 3.40 -8.56 -1.16
N THR A 141 2.74 -9.04 -0.14
CA THR A 141 2.39 -10.46 -0.02
C THR A 141 1.41 -10.91 -1.11
N LEU A 142 0.46 -10.04 -1.53
CA LEU A 142 -0.39 -10.35 -2.69
C LEU A 142 0.44 -10.56 -3.96
N ALA A 143 1.49 -9.76 -4.17
CA ALA A 143 2.39 -9.95 -5.31
C ALA A 143 3.08 -11.30 -5.29
N VAL A 144 3.60 -11.71 -4.13
CA VAL A 144 4.20 -13.03 -3.93
C VAL A 144 3.18 -14.15 -4.17
N ASP A 145 1.95 -14.00 -3.67
CA ASP A 145 0.91 -15.01 -3.82
C ASP A 145 0.43 -15.15 -5.28
N VAL A 146 0.37 -14.06 -6.06
CA VAL A 146 0.15 -14.10 -7.52
C VAL A 146 1.26 -14.89 -8.20
N GLY A 147 2.53 -14.66 -7.84
CA GLY A 147 3.65 -15.43 -8.34
C GLY A 147 3.52 -16.94 -8.05
N LYS A 148 3.10 -17.32 -6.83
CA LYS A 148 2.85 -18.73 -6.47
C LYS A 148 1.78 -19.36 -7.35
N VAL A 149 0.69 -18.65 -7.65
CA VAL A 149 -0.38 -19.14 -8.54
C VAL A 149 0.14 -19.35 -9.95
N LEU A 150 1.01 -18.46 -10.43
CA LEU A 150 1.64 -18.56 -11.76
C LEU A 150 2.84 -19.54 -11.79
N GLY A 151 3.27 -20.05 -10.64
CA GLY A 151 4.37 -21.02 -10.54
C GLY A 151 5.77 -20.42 -10.67
N VAL A 152 5.93 -19.11 -10.46
CA VAL A 152 7.22 -18.39 -10.52
C VAL A 152 7.37 -17.43 -9.32
N PRO A 153 8.60 -17.16 -8.85
CA PRO A 153 8.80 -16.15 -7.83
C PRO A 153 8.40 -14.76 -8.33
N ALA A 154 7.90 -13.93 -7.43
CA ALA A 154 7.42 -12.59 -7.75
C ALA A 154 7.73 -11.61 -6.63
N VAL A 155 7.81 -10.34 -6.99
CA VAL A 155 8.07 -9.21 -6.10
C VAL A 155 7.15 -8.04 -6.46
N MET A 156 6.73 -7.27 -5.47
CA MET A 156 6.09 -5.98 -5.72
C MET A 156 7.15 -4.97 -6.18
N SER A 157 7.02 -4.46 -7.39
CA SER A 157 8.02 -3.55 -7.99
C SER A 157 7.64 -2.08 -7.93
N ASP A 158 6.35 -1.76 -7.78
CA ASP A 158 5.87 -0.40 -7.57
C ASP A 158 4.52 -0.41 -6.84
N LEU A 159 4.23 0.64 -6.06
CA LEU A 159 2.97 0.79 -5.35
C LEU A 159 2.65 2.25 -5.05
N THR A 160 1.48 2.70 -5.52
CA THR A 160 0.86 3.99 -5.18
C THR A 160 -0.49 3.76 -4.54
N ARG A 161 -0.76 4.39 -3.40
CA ARG A 161 -2.07 4.32 -2.77
C ARG A 161 -3.00 5.38 -3.34
N LEU A 162 -4.03 4.95 -4.07
CA LEU A 162 -5.00 5.83 -4.74
C LEU A 162 -6.08 6.35 -3.79
N LYS A 163 -6.44 5.55 -2.74
CA LYS A 163 -7.52 5.90 -1.83
C LYS A 163 -7.26 5.39 -0.42
N SER A 164 -7.54 6.21 0.57
CA SER A 164 -7.45 5.87 1.99
C SER A 164 -8.36 6.77 2.82
N GLY A 165 -9.13 6.21 3.75
CA GLY A 165 -9.99 6.99 4.67
C GLY A 165 -11.14 7.76 3.98
N GLY A 166 -11.49 7.38 2.75
CA GLY A 166 -12.46 8.12 1.92
C GLY A 166 -11.83 9.18 1.02
N PHE A 167 -10.56 9.51 1.22
CA PHE A 167 -9.80 10.48 0.41
C PHE A 167 -9.16 9.81 -0.81
N THR A 168 -9.10 10.53 -1.92
CA THR A 168 -8.56 10.09 -3.20
C THR A 168 -7.30 10.88 -3.56
N LEU A 169 -6.53 10.42 -4.54
CA LEU A 169 -5.23 11.00 -4.89
C LEU A 169 -5.35 12.45 -5.41
N ASP A 170 -6.43 12.77 -6.11
CA ASP A 170 -6.74 14.11 -6.62
C ASP A 170 -7.11 15.12 -5.52
N GLU A 171 -7.38 14.66 -4.31
CA GLU A 171 -7.66 15.48 -3.13
C GLU A 171 -6.39 15.70 -2.27
N THR A 172 -5.24 15.16 -2.65
CA THR A 172 -3.99 15.32 -1.89
C THR A 172 -3.28 16.60 -2.25
N VAL A 173 -2.48 17.10 -1.31
CA VAL A 173 -1.57 18.22 -1.49
C VAL A 173 -0.14 17.79 -1.19
N THR A 174 0.83 18.42 -1.83
CA THR A 174 2.26 18.16 -1.58
C THR A 174 2.75 18.89 -0.34
N PHE A 175 3.93 18.49 0.17
CA PHE A 175 4.56 19.22 1.29
C PHE A 175 4.90 20.66 0.92
N GLU A 176 5.26 20.92 -0.34
CA GLU A 176 5.56 22.26 -0.85
C GLU A 176 4.31 23.14 -0.86
N GLU A 177 3.18 22.60 -1.31
CA GLU A 177 1.89 23.31 -1.30
C GLU A 177 1.44 23.62 0.14
N ILE A 178 1.63 22.68 1.06
CA ILE A 178 1.34 22.89 2.49
C ILE A 178 2.21 24.01 3.04
N ALA A 179 3.53 23.97 2.82
CA ALA A 179 4.46 24.97 3.31
C ALA A 179 4.09 26.37 2.79
N ALA A 180 3.82 26.49 1.49
CA ALA A 180 3.41 27.76 0.88
C ALA A 180 2.09 28.30 1.47
N HIS A 181 1.14 27.43 1.79
CA HIS A 181 -0.14 27.83 2.38
C HIS A 181 0.01 28.28 3.83
N VAL A 182 0.83 27.58 4.61
CA VAL A 182 1.12 27.94 6.02
C VAL A 182 1.79 29.32 6.10
N ASP A 183 2.77 29.59 5.26
CA ASP A 183 3.48 30.87 5.23
C ASP A 183 2.52 32.03 4.88
N THR A 184 1.61 31.82 3.94
CA THR A 184 0.59 32.81 3.56
C THR A 184 -0.38 33.06 4.70
N THR A 185 -0.83 32.03 5.40
CA THR A 185 -1.79 32.13 6.51
C THR A 185 -1.17 32.81 7.76
N LEU A 186 0.11 32.50 8.03
CA LEU A 186 0.83 33.13 9.16
C LEU A 186 1.14 34.63 8.92
N SER A 187 1.24 35.03 7.65
CA SER A 187 1.52 36.38 7.22
C SER A 187 0.29 37.31 7.29
N ASP A 188 -0.93 36.76 7.35
CA ASP A 188 -2.17 37.49 7.41
C ASP A 188 -2.56 37.80 8.88
N PRO A 189 -2.56 39.08 9.32
CA PRO A 189 -2.96 39.49 10.67
C PRO A 189 -4.42 39.12 11.02
N GLN A 190 -5.27 38.91 10.01
CA GLN A 190 -6.69 38.56 10.19
C GLN A 190 -6.92 37.06 10.42
N SER A 191 -5.96 36.21 10.12
CA SER A 191 -6.07 34.73 10.29
C SER A 191 -6.05 34.32 11.78
N ARG A 192 -5.72 35.23 12.70
CA ARG A 192 -5.74 34.97 14.15
C ARG A 192 -7.13 34.90 14.78
N SER A 193 -8.21 35.19 14.04
CA SER A 193 -9.58 35.24 14.56
C SER A 193 -10.35 33.93 14.50
N PHE A 194 -9.69 32.81 14.16
CA PHE A 194 -10.33 31.50 14.03
C PHE A 194 -10.63 30.77 15.35
N ARG A 195 -10.79 31.54 16.46
CA ARG A 195 -11.10 30.96 17.78
C ARG A 195 -12.57 30.85 18.13
N ASP A 196 -13.47 31.42 17.33
CA ASP A 196 -14.86 31.47 17.78
C ASP A 196 -15.85 31.60 16.62
N THR A 197 -16.20 30.51 15.97
CA THR A 197 -17.54 30.36 15.39
C THR A 197 -17.84 28.86 15.27
N GLY A 198 -18.94 28.43 15.89
CA GLY A 198 -19.44 27.07 15.97
C GLY A 198 -19.76 26.42 14.61
N PRO A 199 -20.28 25.18 14.60
CA PRO A 199 -20.12 24.23 13.54
C PRO A 199 -20.89 24.62 12.28
N LYS A 200 -20.16 25.07 11.26
CA LYS A 200 -20.65 25.00 9.88
C LYS A 200 -19.94 23.82 9.22
N CYS A 201 -20.70 22.76 8.96
CA CYS A 201 -20.29 21.63 8.15
C CYS A 201 -19.78 22.09 6.77
N GLY A 202 -18.49 22.09 6.63
CA GLY A 202 -17.76 22.40 5.41
C GLY A 202 -16.30 22.09 5.69
N TRP A 203 -15.96 20.82 5.75
CA TRP A 203 -14.58 20.38 5.97
C TRP A 203 -13.72 20.79 4.77
N ARG A 204 -12.85 21.76 4.95
CA ARG A 204 -11.76 22.04 4.02
C ARG A 204 -10.51 21.32 4.49
N PHE A 205 -9.76 20.79 3.56
CA PHE A 205 -8.61 19.90 3.68
C PHE A 205 -7.40 20.42 4.46
N THR A 206 -7.44 21.59 5.08
CA THR A 206 -6.31 22.21 5.76
C THR A 206 -5.92 21.59 7.11
N ASP A 207 -6.64 20.56 7.60
CA ASP A 207 -6.48 20.06 8.97
C ASP A 207 -6.08 18.57 9.07
N LEU A 208 -5.60 17.95 7.99
CA LEU A 208 -5.36 16.52 7.95
C LEU A 208 -3.93 16.13 7.52
N TYR A 209 -3.11 15.69 8.47
CA TYR A 209 -1.72 15.23 8.26
C TYR A 209 -1.39 13.94 9.01
N TRP A 210 -0.53 13.08 8.46
CA TRP A 210 -0.20 11.82 9.10
C TRP A 210 1.17 11.25 8.77
N GLU A 211 1.91 10.73 9.75
CA GLU A 211 3.09 9.87 9.57
C GLU A 211 2.73 8.41 9.88
N CYS A 212 3.22 7.50 9.04
CA CYS A 212 3.16 6.05 9.27
C CYS A 212 4.46 5.57 9.90
N ASP A 213 4.35 4.94 11.06
CA ASP A 213 5.30 3.92 11.50
C ASP A 213 4.90 2.54 10.94
#